data_1238ac663d0de437dd363bc274136f12
#
_entry.id   1238ac663d0de437dd363bc274136f12
#
_cell.length_a   1.000
_cell.length_b   1.000
_cell.length_c   1.000
_cell.angle_alpha   90.00
_cell.angle_beta   90.00
_cell.angle_gamma   90.00
#
_symmetry.space_group_name_H-M   'P 1'
#
loop_
_entity.id
_entity.type
_entity.pdbx_description
1 polymer ?
#
loop_
_entity_poly.entity_id
_entity_poly.type
_entity_poly.pdbx_seq_one_letter_code
_entity_poly.pdbx_strand_id
1 'polypeptide(L)'
;PEPTGDIKRVAILHAGGLAPGMNTAARVAVRLGIARGWTMLGVEGSWSGLADDRVRELSWSDVEGWAFKGGAELGTKRDIPPVEQFYALGRAIERNEIDALLVIGGMNAYLGVHAITSEKDRYPAFQIPILLIPASIDNNLPGCELAIGTDTAINNATWAIDRIKESAAASKRCFIAETMGRRCGYLTLMSALSSGAEYMYINEESPSLEQIAADADRMVASFKSGRRLFLTLLNESASQYYDREFLADVFNAESEGIYDVRHQALGHMQQGGSPSPYD
;
A
#
# COMPACT_ATOMS: atom_id res chain seq x y z
N PRO A 1 22.85 -17.90 8.24
CA PRO A 1 24.26 -17.91 7.91
C PRO A 1 24.76 -16.48 7.99
N GLU A 2 25.85 -16.26 8.74
CA GLU A 2 26.53 -14.97 8.74
C GLU A 2 27.08 -14.70 7.33
N PRO A 3 27.01 -13.47 6.82
CA PRO A 3 27.60 -13.13 5.53
C PRO A 3 29.12 -13.37 5.64
N THR A 4 29.64 -14.26 4.81
CA THR A 4 31.04 -14.66 4.82
C THR A 4 31.95 -13.74 4.00
N GLY A 5 31.54 -12.52 3.70
CA GLY A 5 32.32 -11.54 2.94
C GLY A 5 32.05 -10.10 3.37
N ASP A 6 33.03 -9.21 3.10
CA ASP A 6 32.85 -7.77 3.26
C ASP A 6 31.83 -7.25 2.26
N ILE A 7 30.63 -6.87 2.74
CA ILE A 7 29.63 -6.22 1.91
C ILE A 7 30.15 -4.84 1.52
N LYS A 8 30.25 -4.57 0.21
CA LYS A 8 30.74 -3.30 -0.33
C LYS A 8 29.74 -2.65 -1.27
N ARG A 9 28.92 -3.44 -1.98
CA ARG A 9 27.99 -2.96 -3.00
C ARG A 9 26.59 -3.46 -2.69
N VAL A 10 25.69 -2.54 -2.33
CA VAL A 10 24.31 -2.85 -1.95
C VAL A 10 23.35 -2.25 -2.95
N ALA A 11 22.51 -3.06 -3.56
CA ALA A 11 21.48 -2.60 -4.47
C ALA A 11 20.12 -2.47 -3.77
N ILE A 12 19.43 -1.37 -4.04
CA ILE A 12 18.09 -1.07 -3.52
C ILE A 12 17.09 -1.23 -4.65
N LEU A 13 16.00 -1.93 -4.37
CA LEU A 13 14.93 -2.24 -5.32
C LEU A 13 13.58 -2.01 -4.66
N HIS A 14 12.67 -1.31 -5.38
CA HIS A 14 11.26 -1.20 -4.99
C HIS A 14 10.43 -2.24 -5.76
N ALA A 15 9.52 -2.95 -5.07
CA ALA A 15 8.64 -3.91 -5.73
C ALA A 15 7.24 -3.93 -5.11
N GLY A 16 6.22 -4.01 -5.94
CA GLY A 16 4.82 -4.05 -5.53
C GLY A 16 4.07 -2.74 -5.77
N GLY A 17 3.01 -2.52 -5.00
CA GLY A 17 2.24 -1.28 -5.03
C GLY A 17 3.00 -0.11 -4.42
N LEU A 18 2.65 1.09 -4.84
CA LEU A 18 3.21 2.31 -4.28
C LEU A 18 2.74 2.51 -2.84
N ALA A 19 3.67 2.92 -1.97
CA ALA A 19 3.39 3.27 -0.58
C ALA A 19 4.20 4.52 -0.18
N PRO A 20 3.59 5.52 0.47
CA PRO A 20 4.32 6.68 0.98
C PRO A 20 5.39 6.24 1.98
N GLY A 21 6.60 6.79 1.87
CA GLY A 21 7.74 6.37 2.71
C GLY A 21 8.75 5.47 2.01
N MET A 22 8.44 4.85 0.86
CA MET A 22 9.41 4.05 0.10
C MET A 22 10.65 4.85 -0.28
N ASN A 23 10.48 6.10 -0.71
CA ASN A 23 11.58 7.01 -1.00
C ASN A 23 12.41 7.35 0.25
N THR A 24 11.75 7.56 1.38
CA THR A 24 12.40 7.86 2.67
C THR A 24 13.26 6.69 3.13
N ALA A 25 12.72 5.47 3.06
CA ALA A 25 13.45 4.25 3.39
C ALA A 25 14.69 4.06 2.50
N ALA A 26 14.53 4.23 1.18
CA ALA A 26 15.64 4.17 0.23
C ALA A 26 16.70 5.23 0.53
N ARG A 27 16.29 6.48 0.78
CA ARG A 27 17.20 7.58 1.16
C ARG A 27 18.02 7.26 2.41
N VAL A 28 17.36 6.78 3.45
CA VAL A 28 18.04 6.41 4.70
C VAL A 28 19.06 5.30 4.43
N ALA A 29 18.67 4.27 3.69
CA ALA A 29 19.56 3.16 3.32
C ALA A 29 20.79 3.66 2.53
N VAL A 30 20.59 4.52 1.52
CA VAL A 30 21.68 5.10 0.73
C VAL A 30 22.65 5.87 1.62
N ARG A 31 22.15 6.78 2.46
CA ARG A 31 23.00 7.62 3.31
C ARG A 31 23.76 6.81 4.36
N LEU A 32 23.10 5.83 4.98
CA LEU A 32 23.76 4.94 5.95
C LEU A 32 24.80 4.04 5.30
N GLY A 33 24.53 3.53 4.09
CA GLY A 33 25.47 2.72 3.33
C GLY A 33 26.72 3.51 2.95
N ILE A 34 26.56 4.70 2.37
CA ILE A 34 27.67 5.60 2.02
C ILE A 34 28.48 5.96 3.27
N ALA A 35 27.84 6.26 4.40
CA ALA A 35 28.53 6.55 5.66
C ALA A 35 29.35 5.35 6.19
N ARG A 36 29.03 4.12 5.77
CA ARG A 36 29.80 2.90 6.05
C ARG A 36 30.87 2.59 5.01
N GLY A 37 31.02 3.43 3.99
CA GLY A 37 31.94 3.22 2.88
C GLY A 37 31.44 2.23 1.83
N TRP A 38 30.12 1.96 1.78
CA TRP A 38 29.52 1.10 0.76
C TRP A 38 29.16 1.89 -0.50
N THR A 39 29.27 1.24 -1.66
CA THR A 39 28.68 1.73 -2.90
C THR A 39 27.19 1.37 -2.92
N MET A 40 26.34 2.36 -3.01
CA MET A 40 24.88 2.14 -3.06
C MET A 40 24.37 2.20 -4.49
N LEU A 41 23.62 1.20 -4.88
CA LEU A 41 23.07 1.05 -6.22
C LEU A 41 21.55 1.15 -6.18
N GLY A 42 20.95 1.83 -7.15
CA GLY A 42 19.51 1.87 -7.36
C GLY A 42 19.10 1.03 -8.57
N VAL A 43 18.15 0.14 -8.40
CA VAL A 43 17.54 -0.63 -9.48
C VAL A 43 16.29 0.10 -9.94
N GLU A 44 16.24 0.51 -11.21
CA GLU A 44 15.11 1.27 -11.76
C GLU A 44 14.07 0.34 -12.38
N GLY A 45 12.84 0.33 -11.80
CA GLY A 45 11.69 -0.39 -12.35
C GLY A 45 11.52 -1.82 -11.88
N SER A 46 11.83 -2.09 -10.60
CA SER A 46 11.52 -3.36 -9.92
C SER A 46 12.38 -4.55 -10.43
N TRP A 47 11.88 -5.78 -10.24
CA TRP A 47 12.56 -7.01 -10.68
C TRP A 47 12.86 -7.02 -12.18
N SER A 48 11.91 -6.57 -13.02
CA SER A 48 12.14 -6.46 -14.45
C SER A 48 13.27 -5.47 -14.76
N GLY A 49 13.41 -4.41 -13.97
CA GLY A 49 14.51 -3.47 -14.11
C GLY A 49 15.88 -4.08 -13.81
N LEU A 50 15.95 -4.94 -12.80
CA LEU A 50 17.18 -5.69 -12.50
C LEU A 50 17.51 -6.68 -13.61
N ALA A 51 16.51 -7.41 -14.14
CA ALA A 51 16.71 -8.33 -15.26
C ALA A 51 17.19 -7.60 -16.54
N ASP A 52 16.73 -6.37 -16.76
CA ASP A 52 17.14 -5.50 -17.87
C ASP A 52 18.47 -4.76 -17.63
N ASP A 53 19.14 -5.03 -16.51
CA ASP A 53 20.40 -4.39 -16.09
C ASP A 53 20.28 -2.86 -15.89
N ARG A 54 19.07 -2.39 -15.49
CA ARG A 54 18.82 -0.97 -15.20
C ARG A 54 19.25 -0.63 -13.78
N VAL A 55 20.56 -0.63 -13.58
CA VAL A 55 21.22 -0.38 -12.31
C VAL A 55 22.11 0.85 -12.44
N ARG A 56 22.02 1.76 -11.48
CA ARG A 56 22.88 2.94 -11.40
C ARG A 56 23.39 3.18 -9.99
N GLU A 57 24.54 3.78 -9.87
CA GLU A 57 25.06 4.23 -8.57
C GLU A 57 24.23 5.38 -8.02
N LEU A 58 24.03 5.39 -6.71
CA LEU A 58 23.32 6.42 -5.97
C LEU A 58 24.30 7.17 -5.06
N SER A 59 24.39 8.49 -5.29
CA SER A 59 25.14 9.40 -4.44
C SER A 59 24.27 10.01 -3.34
N TRP A 60 24.89 10.74 -2.43
CA TRP A 60 24.21 11.48 -1.39
C TRP A 60 23.24 12.53 -1.95
N SER A 61 23.63 13.20 -3.05
CA SER A 61 22.84 14.22 -3.73
C SER A 61 21.64 13.66 -4.49
N ASP A 62 21.74 12.44 -5.04
CA ASP A 62 20.62 11.80 -5.76
C ASP A 62 19.39 11.63 -4.89
N VAL A 63 19.57 11.41 -3.60
CA VAL A 63 18.49 11.13 -2.65
C VAL A 63 18.13 12.35 -1.78
N GLU A 64 18.62 13.55 -2.09
CA GLU A 64 18.47 14.72 -1.21
C GLU A 64 17.02 15.08 -0.94
N GLY A 65 16.18 15.14 -1.96
CA GLY A 65 14.75 15.49 -1.85
C GLY A 65 13.80 14.35 -1.47
N TRP A 66 14.31 13.14 -1.24
CA TRP A 66 13.44 11.96 -1.13
C TRP A 66 12.73 11.82 0.22
N ALA A 67 13.18 12.47 1.28
CA ALA A 67 12.60 12.34 2.62
C ALA A 67 11.14 12.76 2.73
N PHE A 68 10.74 13.77 1.95
CA PHE A 68 9.39 14.36 2.01
C PHE A 68 8.58 14.06 0.77
N LYS A 69 9.13 13.27 -0.15
CA LYS A 69 8.52 12.99 -1.43
C LYS A 69 7.85 11.63 -1.38
N GLY A 70 6.53 11.61 -1.54
CA GLY A 70 5.79 10.39 -1.81
C GLY A 70 6.22 9.80 -3.15
N GLY A 71 5.74 8.60 -3.44
CA GLY A 71 6.11 7.90 -4.66
C GLY A 71 7.31 6.97 -4.48
N ALA A 72 7.88 6.53 -5.59
CA ALA A 72 9.05 5.65 -5.67
C ALA A 72 9.96 6.12 -6.80
N GLU A 73 10.99 6.88 -6.49
CA GLU A 73 11.91 7.49 -7.48
C GLU A 73 12.67 6.42 -8.30
N LEU A 74 12.93 5.25 -7.71
CA LEU A 74 13.48 4.11 -8.44
C LEU A 74 12.44 3.40 -9.33
N GLY A 75 11.18 3.84 -9.29
CA GLY A 75 10.08 3.12 -9.90
C GLY A 75 9.71 1.86 -9.13
N THR A 76 8.49 1.40 -9.29
CA THR A 76 8.00 0.14 -8.72
C THR A 76 7.03 -0.53 -9.69
N LYS A 77 6.96 -1.85 -9.65
CA LYS A 77 6.00 -2.66 -10.42
C LYS A 77 5.46 -3.79 -9.56
N ARG A 78 4.26 -4.24 -9.91
CA ARG A 78 3.64 -5.44 -9.32
C ARG A 78 4.07 -6.69 -10.09
N ASP A 79 5.38 -6.84 -10.29
CA ASP A 79 5.98 -8.00 -10.94
C ASP A 79 6.57 -8.97 -9.92
N ILE A 80 6.58 -10.24 -10.29
CA ILE A 80 7.30 -11.31 -9.62
C ILE A 80 8.17 -11.91 -10.71
N PRO A 81 9.50 -12.03 -10.50
CA PRO A 81 10.37 -12.52 -11.57
C PRO A 81 10.00 -13.96 -11.95
N PRO A 82 9.64 -14.22 -13.21
CA PRO A 82 9.42 -15.57 -13.68
C PRO A 82 10.76 -16.31 -13.88
N VAL A 83 10.73 -17.63 -13.91
CA VAL A 83 11.93 -18.48 -13.99
C VAL A 83 12.81 -18.14 -15.21
N GLU A 84 12.19 -17.75 -16.31
CA GLU A 84 12.87 -17.35 -17.55
C GLU A 84 13.78 -16.12 -17.37
N GLN A 85 13.50 -15.29 -16.38
CA GLN A 85 14.31 -14.10 -16.07
C GLN A 85 15.44 -14.38 -15.06
N PHE A 86 15.47 -15.54 -14.41
CA PHE A 86 16.47 -15.82 -13.35
C PHE A 86 17.91 -15.76 -13.84
N TYR A 87 18.16 -16.24 -15.05
CA TYR A 87 19.48 -16.11 -15.65
C TYR A 87 19.90 -14.65 -15.85
N ALA A 88 18.98 -13.81 -16.36
CA ALA A 88 19.22 -12.38 -16.56
C ALA A 88 19.46 -11.65 -15.22
N LEU A 89 18.63 -11.96 -14.19
CA LEU A 89 18.82 -11.45 -12.84
C LEU A 89 20.18 -11.82 -12.25
N GLY A 90 20.57 -13.09 -12.35
CA GLY A 90 21.88 -13.55 -11.88
C GLY A 90 23.04 -12.83 -12.58
N ARG A 91 22.94 -12.67 -13.91
CA ARG A 91 23.95 -11.93 -14.70
C ARG A 91 24.02 -10.44 -14.32
N ALA A 92 22.89 -9.81 -14.01
CA ALA A 92 22.87 -8.41 -13.56
C ALA A 92 23.52 -8.27 -12.18
N ILE A 93 23.25 -9.19 -11.25
CA ILE A 93 23.87 -9.23 -9.92
C ILE A 93 25.39 -9.38 -10.06
N GLU A 94 25.89 -10.34 -10.87
CA GLU A 94 27.32 -10.56 -11.10
C GLU A 94 27.98 -9.36 -11.78
N ARG A 95 27.39 -8.82 -12.84
CA ARG A 95 27.95 -7.71 -13.62
C ARG A 95 28.11 -6.44 -12.81
N ASN A 96 27.14 -6.15 -11.94
CA ASN A 96 27.16 -4.98 -11.08
C ASN A 96 27.86 -5.25 -9.75
N GLU A 97 28.43 -6.45 -9.57
CA GLU A 97 29.13 -6.85 -8.34
C GLU A 97 28.28 -6.60 -7.07
N ILE A 98 26.99 -6.98 -7.12
CA ILE A 98 26.05 -6.75 -6.03
C ILE A 98 26.32 -7.77 -4.94
N ASP A 99 26.74 -7.31 -3.75
CA ASP A 99 27.01 -8.15 -2.59
C ASP A 99 25.75 -8.40 -1.72
N ALA A 100 24.76 -7.49 -1.79
CA ALA A 100 23.52 -7.61 -1.04
C ALA A 100 22.38 -6.85 -1.75
N LEU A 101 21.14 -7.33 -1.54
CA LEU A 101 19.92 -6.66 -2.00
C LEU A 101 19.11 -6.13 -0.82
N LEU A 102 18.68 -4.88 -0.92
CA LEU A 102 17.65 -4.29 -0.07
C LEU A 102 16.38 -4.12 -0.90
N VAL A 103 15.36 -4.90 -0.58
CA VAL A 103 14.07 -4.87 -1.28
C VAL A 103 13.05 -4.14 -0.41
N ILE A 104 12.42 -3.10 -0.94
CA ILE A 104 11.41 -2.31 -0.24
C ILE A 104 10.08 -2.52 -0.97
N GLY A 105 9.08 -3.08 -0.29
CA GLY A 105 7.79 -3.27 -0.93
C GLY A 105 6.82 -4.21 -0.26
N GLY A 106 5.71 -4.44 -0.94
CA GLY A 106 4.58 -5.25 -0.46
C GLY A 106 4.68 -6.72 -0.85
N MET A 107 3.53 -7.38 -1.01
CA MET A 107 3.44 -8.82 -1.28
C MET A 107 4.26 -9.26 -2.51
N ASN A 108 4.31 -8.45 -3.57
CA ASN A 108 5.14 -8.79 -4.75
C ASN A 108 6.64 -8.79 -4.42
N ALA A 109 7.09 -7.92 -3.49
CA ALA A 109 8.47 -7.96 -3.00
C ALA A 109 8.77 -9.26 -2.27
N TYR A 110 7.87 -9.69 -1.36
CA TYR A 110 7.99 -10.95 -0.64
C TYR A 110 8.05 -12.15 -1.57
N LEU A 111 7.11 -12.22 -2.51
CA LEU A 111 7.04 -13.31 -3.49
C LEU A 111 8.26 -13.30 -4.42
N GLY A 112 8.75 -12.13 -4.83
CA GLY A 112 9.97 -12.01 -5.64
C GLY A 112 11.21 -12.49 -4.89
N VAL A 113 11.38 -12.06 -3.64
CA VAL A 113 12.49 -12.54 -2.78
C VAL A 113 12.39 -14.04 -2.57
N HIS A 114 11.19 -14.57 -2.30
CA HIS A 114 10.97 -16.01 -2.16
C HIS A 114 11.35 -16.76 -3.44
N ALA A 115 10.93 -16.27 -4.61
CA ALA A 115 11.21 -16.91 -5.89
C ALA A 115 12.72 -17.06 -6.15
N ILE A 116 13.50 -15.99 -5.97
CA ILE A 116 14.96 -16.05 -6.22
C ILE A 116 15.70 -16.83 -5.11
N THR A 117 15.29 -16.70 -3.84
CA THR A 117 15.96 -17.42 -2.74
C THR A 117 15.70 -18.93 -2.78
N SER A 118 14.56 -19.37 -3.35
CA SER A 118 14.25 -20.79 -3.54
C SER A 118 15.14 -21.45 -4.59
N GLU A 119 15.73 -20.66 -5.50
CA GLU A 119 16.58 -21.13 -6.60
C GLU A 119 18.09 -20.87 -6.37
N LYS A 120 18.49 -20.45 -5.18
CA LYS A 120 19.88 -20.12 -4.84
C LYS A 120 20.88 -21.25 -5.08
N ASP A 121 20.43 -22.51 -4.97
CA ASP A 121 21.30 -23.68 -5.21
C ASP A 121 21.54 -23.90 -6.71
N ARG A 122 20.61 -23.46 -7.56
CA ARG A 122 20.72 -23.52 -9.03
C ARG A 122 21.41 -22.30 -9.63
N TYR A 123 21.25 -21.14 -8.99
CA TYR A 123 21.82 -19.85 -9.42
C TYR A 123 22.71 -19.29 -8.31
N PRO A 124 24.04 -19.56 -8.33
CA PRO A 124 24.96 -19.09 -7.29
C PRO A 124 24.94 -17.58 -7.03
N ALA A 125 24.63 -16.79 -8.06
CA ALA A 125 24.48 -15.32 -7.93
C ALA A 125 23.38 -14.91 -6.92
N PHE A 126 22.43 -15.81 -6.61
CA PHE A 126 21.37 -15.55 -5.61
C PHE A 126 21.82 -15.89 -4.18
N GLN A 127 23.04 -16.38 -3.97
CA GLN A 127 23.58 -16.69 -2.64
C GLN A 127 24.09 -15.43 -1.91
N ILE A 128 23.45 -14.30 -2.12
CA ILE A 128 23.74 -13.03 -1.47
C ILE A 128 22.71 -12.74 -0.37
N PRO A 129 23.05 -11.97 0.66
CA PRO A 129 22.08 -11.48 1.64
C PRO A 129 20.99 -10.64 0.98
N ILE A 130 19.73 -10.92 1.33
CA ILE A 130 18.58 -10.12 0.90
C ILE A 130 17.83 -9.68 2.14
N LEU A 131 17.72 -8.37 2.31
CA LEU A 131 16.91 -7.76 3.35
C LEU A 131 15.63 -7.18 2.72
N LEU A 132 14.49 -7.46 3.35
CA LEU A 132 13.21 -6.95 2.88
C LEU A 132 12.63 -6.00 3.92
N ILE A 133 12.27 -4.78 3.47
CA ILE A 133 11.54 -3.78 4.26
C ILE A 133 10.08 -3.78 3.80
N PRO A 134 9.12 -4.10 4.69
CA PRO A 134 7.71 -4.08 4.37
C PRO A 134 7.21 -2.69 4.02
N ALA A 135 6.63 -2.51 2.84
CA ALA A 135 6.00 -1.27 2.41
C ALA A 135 4.71 -1.56 1.64
N SER A 136 3.58 -1.17 2.22
CA SER A 136 2.25 -1.37 1.65
C SER A 136 1.23 -0.50 2.40
N ILE A 137 0.29 0.09 1.68
CA ILE A 137 -0.85 0.78 2.31
C ILE A 137 -1.90 -0.19 2.85
N ASP A 138 -1.91 -1.45 2.36
CA ASP A 138 -2.93 -2.44 2.71
C ASP A 138 -2.70 -3.07 4.09
N ASN A 139 -1.49 -2.99 4.61
CA ASN A 139 -1.02 -3.65 5.85
C ASN A 139 -1.31 -5.15 5.92
N ASN A 140 -1.18 -5.83 4.79
CA ASN A 140 -1.54 -7.24 4.60
C ASN A 140 -0.33 -8.18 4.52
N LEU A 141 0.82 -7.78 5.09
CA LEU A 141 2.07 -8.53 4.99
C LEU A 141 2.28 -9.43 6.20
N PRO A 142 2.47 -10.74 6.01
CA PRO A 142 2.70 -11.66 7.12
C PRO A 142 3.95 -11.29 7.93
N GLY A 143 3.85 -11.33 9.25
CA GLY A 143 4.96 -11.03 10.16
C GLY A 143 5.30 -9.54 10.29
N CYS A 144 4.49 -8.67 9.71
CA CYS A 144 4.62 -7.22 9.81
C CYS A 144 3.47 -6.65 10.62
N GLU A 145 3.75 -5.90 11.67
CA GLU A 145 2.73 -5.24 12.49
C GLU A 145 2.18 -4.00 11.77
N LEU A 146 3.07 -3.15 11.25
CA LEU A 146 2.72 -1.99 10.45
C LEU A 146 3.74 -1.79 9.33
N ALA A 147 3.27 -1.84 8.09
CA ALA A 147 4.08 -1.63 6.90
C ALA A 147 4.25 -0.13 6.60
N ILE A 148 5.41 0.26 6.04
CA ILE A 148 5.65 1.62 5.56
C ILE A 148 4.54 2.03 4.58
N GLY A 149 3.98 3.21 4.79
CA GLY A 149 2.92 3.80 3.97
C GLY A 149 1.51 3.58 4.49
N THR A 150 1.31 2.67 5.44
CA THR A 150 -0.01 2.39 6.02
C THR A 150 -0.52 3.57 6.84
N ASP A 151 0.32 4.12 7.73
CA ASP A 151 -0.07 5.26 8.58
C ASP A 151 -0.43 6.49 7.74
N THR A 152 0.38 6.82 6.76
CA THR A 152 0.09 7.92 5.82
C THR A 152 -1.21 7.69 5.05
N ALA A 153 -1.47 6.46 4.61
CA ALA A 153 -2.69 6.14 3.88
C ALA A 153 -3.95 6.32 4.75
N ILE A 154 -3.90 5.93 6.02
CA ILE A 154 -4.97 6.16 7.00
C ILE A 154 -5.19 7.66 7.21
N ASN A 155 -4.12 8.43 7.40
CA ASN A 155 -4.19 9.88 7.57
C ASN A 155 -4.80 10.57 6.34
N ASN A 156 -4.39 10.18 5.14
CA ASN A 156 -4.95 10.69 3.88
C ASN A 156 -6.44 10.36 3.74
N ALA A 157 -6.83 9.12 4.07
CA ALA A 157 -8.23 8.70 4.04
C ALA A 157 -9.07 9.49 5.04
N THR A 158 -8.61 9.61 6.28
CA THR A 158 -9.30 10.36 7.34
C THR A 158 -9.47 11.83 6.96
N TRP A 159 -8.42 12.46 6.45
CA TRP A 159 -8.47 13.84 5.97
C TRP A 159 -9.47 14.06 4.84
N ALA A 160 -9.54 13.13 3.88
CA ALA A 160 -10.51 13.19 2.80
C ALA A 160 -11.94 12.99 3.30
N ILE A 161 -12.14 12.03 4.20
CA ILE A 161 -13.44 11.71 4.79
C ILE A 161 -13.95 12.90 5.62
N ASP A 162 -13.12 13.59 6.38
CA ASP A 162 -13.54 14.76 7.15
C ASP A 162 -14.08 15.89 6.25
N ARG A 163 -13.47 16.11 5.07
CA ARG A 163 -14.02 17.05 4.09
C ARG A 163 -15.34 16.61 3.49
N ILE A 164 -15.49 15.31 3.24
CA ILE A 164 -16.75 14.71 2.80
C ILE A 164 -17.84 14.93 3.86
N LYS A 165 -17.53 14.72 5.14
CA LYS A 165 -18.46 14.93 6.26
C LYS A 165 -18.95 16.37 6.33
N GLU A 166 -18.08 17.36 6.17
CA GLU A 166 -18.46 18.78 6.15
C GLU A 166 -19.46 19.06 5.02
N SER A 167 -19.22 18.54 3.82
CA SER A 167 -20.14 18.66 2.69
C SER A 167 -21.46 17.93 2.90
N ALA A 168 -21.40 16.71 3.42
CA ALA A 168 -22.59 15.85 3.58
C ALA A 168 -23.51 16.34 4.71
N ALA A 169 -22.97 16.84 5.82
CA ALA A 169 -23.75 17.31 6.97
C ALA A 169 -24.67 18.50 6.63
N ALA A 170 -24.33 19.29 5.62
CA ALA A 170 -25.14 20.43 5.20
C ALA A 170 -26.50 20.05 4.61
N SER A 171 -26.67 18.81 4.12
CA SER A 171 -27.82 18.42 3.25
C SER A 171 -28.53 17.13 3.68
N LYS A 172 -28.39 16.65 4.89
CA LYS A 172 -28.95 15.36 5.33
C LYS A 172 -28.58 14.23 4.37
N ARG A 173 -27.34 13.72 4.41
CA ARG A 173 -26.83 12.71 3.48
C ARG A 173 -26.29 11.48 4.17
N CYS A 174 -26.55 10.33 3.58
CA CYS A 174 -25.69 9.16 3.71
C CYS A 174 -24.55 9.29 2.72
N PHE A 175 -23.31 9.08 3.17
CA PHE A 175 -22.14 9.06 2.31
C PHE A 175 -21.41 7.73 2.44
N ILE A 176 -21.17 7.07 1.31
CA ILE A 176 -20.40 5.84 1.23
C ILE A 176 -19.02 6.18 0.68
N ALA A 177 -17.97 6.03 1.50
CA ALA A 177 -16.59 6.23 1.08
C ALA A 177 -15.90 4.87 0.92
N GLU A 178 -15.45 4.58 -0.30
CA GLU A 178 -14.71 3.36 -0.59
C GLU A 178 -13.22 3.59 -0.41
N THR A 179 -12.59 2.73 0.37
CA THR A 179 -11.15 2.71 0.59
C THR A 179 -10.49 1.56 -0.17
N MET A 180 -9.22 1.72 -0.50
CA MET A 180 -8.37 0.63 -0.96
C MET A 180 -8.12 -0.39 0.16
N GLY A 181 -7.27 -1.37 -0.06
CA GLY A 181 -6.88 -2.40 0.90
C GLY A 181 -7.00 -3.80 0.32
N ARG A 182 -7.53 -3.94 -0.90
CA ARG A 182 -7.77 -5.22 -1.56
C ARG A 182 -8.57 -6.16 -0.64
N ARG A 183 -8.00 -7.33 -0.30
CA ARG A 183 -8.62 -8.33 0.58
C ARG A 183 -8.24 -8.15 2.05
N CYS A 184 -7.84 -6.94 2.46
CA CYS A 184 -7.54 -6.61 3.84
C CYS A 184 -8.34 -5.36 4.24
N GLY A 185 -9.20 -5.52 5.22
CA GLY A 185 -10.04 -4.44 5.74
C GLY A 185 -9.33 -3.48 6.69
N TYR A 186 -8.03 -3.65 6.95
CA TYR A 186 -7.30 -2.84 7.94
C TYR A 186 -7.39 -1.35 7.68
N LEU A 187 -7.14 -0.92 6.42
CA LEU A 187 -7.21 0.50 6.03
C LEU A 187 -8.63 1.06 6.22
N THR A 188 -9.65 0.29 5.84
CA THR A 188 -11.06 0.64 6.05
C THR A 188 -11.40 0.76 7.53
N LEU A 189 -11.03 -0.24 8.33
CA LEU A 189 -11.28 -0.30 9.76
C LEU A 189 -10.66 0.91 10.48
N MET A 190 -9.39 1.17 10.25
CA MET A 190 -8.68 2.27 10.91
C MET A 190 -9.23 3.64 10.47
N SER A 191 -9.57 3.78 9.19
CA SER A 191 -10.20 5.00 8.69
C SER A 191 -11.62 5.19 9.24
N ALA A 192 -12.39 4.11 9.42
CA ALA A 192 -13.71 4.16 10.02
C ALA A 192 -13.66 4.60 11.49
N LEU A 193 -12.75 4.00 12.26
CA LEU A 193 -12.56 4.36 13.67
C LEU A 193 -12.12 5.82 13.83
N SER A 194 -11.15 6.27 13.03
CA SER A 194 -10.63 7.64 13.13
C SER A 194 -11.61 8.70 12.63
N SER A 195 -12.46 8.37 11.65
CA SER A 195 -13.48 9.29 11.12
C SER A 195 -14.83 9.23 11.83
N GLY A 196 -15.04 8.23 12.69
CA GLY A 196 -16.30 8.01 13.40
C GLY A 196 -17.43 7.56 12.48
N ALA A 197 -17.13 6.66 11.54
CA ALA A 197 -18.15 6.08 10.65
C ALA A 197 -19.17 5.25 11.45
N GLU A 198 -20.45 5.32 11.04
CA GLU A 198 -21.51 4.53 11.64
C GLU A 198 -21.48 3.08 11.19
N TYR A 199 -21.14 2.82 9.91
CA TYR A 199 -20.99 1.48 9.36
C TYR A 199 -19.67 1.33 8.63
N MET A 200 -19.16 0.09 8.65
CA MET A 200 -18.07 -0.33 7.77
C MET A 200 -18.33 -1.74 7.24
N TYR A 201 -17.96 -1.95 5.99
CA TYR A 201 -17.99 -3.25 5.33
C TYR A 201 -16.58 -3.62 4.90
N ILE A 202 -16.07 -4.71 5.42
CA ILE A 202 -14.72 -5.20 5.17
C ILE A 202 -14.72 -6.59 4.56
N ASN A 203 -13.62 -6.97 3.91
CA ASN A 203 -13.51 -8.26 3.23
C ASN A 203 -13.54 -9.45 4.20
N GLU A 204 -13.02 -9.27 5.41
CA GLU A 204 -12.95 -10.33 6.44
C GLU A 204 -14.34 -10.72 6.94
N GLU A 205 -15.27 -9.79 6.92
CA GLU A 205 -16.67 -9.98 7.29
C GLU A 205 -17.56 -9.42 6.17
N SER A 206 -17.63 -10.17 5.06
CA SER A 206 -18.42 -9.74 3.89
C SER A 206 -19.89 -9.58 4.28
N PRO A 207 -20.52 -8.44 3.95
CA PRO A 207 -21.90 -8.16 4.35
C PRO A 207 -22.88 -9.13 3.68
N SER A 208 -23.93 -9.55 4.40
CA SER A 208 -25.07 -10.24 3.83
C SER A 208 -26.16 -9.24 3.41
N LEU A 209 -27.09 -9.69 2.55
CA LEU A 209 -28.26 -8.84 2.18
C LEU A 209 -29.13 -8.50 3.39
N GLU A 210 -29.31 -9.45 4.31
CA GLU A 210 -30.06 -9.20 5.55
C GLU A 210 -29.40 -8.13 6.40
N GLN A 211 -28.07 -8.14 6.49
CA GLN A 211 -27.33 -7.09 7.20
C GLN A 211 -27.50 -5.74 6.51
N ILE A 212 -27.33 -5.66 5.19
CA ILE A 212 -27.49 -4.41 4.42
C ILE A 212 -28.91 -3.85 4.59
N ALA A 213 -29.94 -4.70 4.54
CA ALA A 213 -31.33 -4.29 4.74
C ALA A 213 -31.56 -3.76 6.18
N ALA A 214 -31.07 -4.47 7.19
CA ALA A 214 -31.18 -4.03 8.57
C ALA A 214 -30.40 -2.71 8.85
N ASP A 215 -29.30 -2.49 8.14
CA ASP A 215 -28.54 -1.26 8.22
C ASP A 215 -29.28 -0.10 7.55
N ALA A 216 -29.98 -0.33 6.43
CA ALA A 216 -30.85 0.64 5.77
C ALA A 216 -32.00 1.08 6.71
N ASP A 217 -32.70 0.15 7.36
CA ASP A 217 -33.77 0.44 8.32
C ASP A 217 -33.26 1.28 9.49
N ARG A 218 -32.11 0.92 10.05
CA ARG A 218 -31.47 1.68 11.14
C ARG A 218 -31.06 3.08 10.71
N MET A 219 -30.61 3.23 9.48
CA MET A 219 -30.26 4.51 8.88
C MET A 219 -31.48 5.42 8.77
N VAL A 220 -32.59 4.91 8.22
CA VAL A 220 -33.88 5.64 8.13
C VAL A 220 -34.34 6.11 9.51
N ALA A 221 -34.35 5.20 10.49
CA ALA A 221 -34.71 5.55 11.89
C ALA A 221 -33.81 6.65 12.47
N SER A 222 -32.52 6.59 12.16
CA SER A 222 -31.52 7.56 12.60
C SER A 222 -31.78 8.96 12.02
N PHE A 223 -32.06 9.05 10.71
CA PHE A 223 -32.42 10.33 10.09
C PHE A 223 -33.77 10.87 10.56
N LYS A 224 -34.75 9.99 10.82
CA LYS A 224 -36.04 10.38 11.46
C LYS A 224 -35.83 10.96 12.86
N SER A 225 -34.83 10.49 13.61
CA SER A 225 -34.49 11.01 14.94
C SER A 225 -33.69 12.34 14.94
N GLY A 226 -33.38 12.89 13.76
CA GLY A 226 -32.77 14.20 13.61
C GLY A 226 -31.28 14.18 13.19
N ARG A 227 -30.69 13.03 12.92
CA ARG A 227 -29.35 12.98 12.33
C ARG A 227 -29.29 13.69 10.98
N ARG A 228 -28.14 14.27 10.67
CA ARG A 228 -27.90 15.01 9.42
C ARG A 228 -26.85 14.36 8.52
N LEU A 229 -26.06 13.45 9.07
CA LEU A 229 -25.02 12.73 8.38
C LEU A 229 -25.04 11.27 8.82
N PHE A 230 -24.82 10.38 7.88
CA PHE A 230 -24.52 8.99 8.08
C PHE A 230 -23.33 8.60 7.20
N LEU A 231 -22.26 8.13 7.80
CA LEU A 231 -21.03 7.76 7.10
C LEU A 231 -20.87 6.25 7.11
N THR A 232 -20.71 5.68 5.91
CA THR A 232 -20.42 4.27 5.70
C THR A 232 -19.08 4.13 4.98
N LEU A 233 -18.18 3.33 5.53
CA LEU A 233 -16.93 2.99 4.83
C LEU A 233 -17.03 1.59 4.23
N LEU A 234 -16.49 1.46 3.02
CA LEU A 234 -16.48 0.22 2.26
C LEU A 234 -15.05 -0.11 1.83
N ASN A 235 -14.57 -1.31 2.15
CA ASN A 235 -13.36 -1.84 1.53
C ASN A 235 -13.66 -2.23 0.07
N GLU A 236 -12.78 -1.90 -0.88
CA GLU A 236 -12.95 -2.16 -2.33
C GLU A 236 -13.22 -3.62 -2.69
N SER A 237 -12.95 -4.55 -1.78
CA SER A 237 -13.19 -6.00 -1.96
C SER A 237 -14.06 -6.60 -0.85
N ALA A 238 -14.85 -5.78 -0.16
CA ALA A 238 -15.73 -6.25 0.93
C ALA A 238 -16.72 -7.32 0.46
N SER A 239 -17.17 -7.26 -0.77
CA SER A 239 -18.04 -8.27 -1.38
C SER A 239 -17.72 -8.44 -2.86
N GLN A 240 -18.02 -9.62 -3.39
CA GLN A 240 -18.00 -9.89 -4.84
C GLN A 240 -19.26 -9.39 -5.56
N TYR A 241 -20.33 -9.09 -4.80
CA TYR A 241 -21.67 -8.81 -5.32
C TYR A 241 -22.15 -7.41 -4.98
N TYR A 242 -21.71 -6.84 -3.86
CA TYR A 242 -22.24 -5.60 -3.30
C TYR A 242 -21.14 -4.55 -3.30
N ASP A 243 -21.02 -3.86 -4.42
CA ASP A 243 -20.12 -2.72 -4.57
C ASP A 243 -20.75 -1.42 -4.02
N ARG A 244 -20.04 -0.32 -4.11
CA ARG A 244 -20.52 0.98 -3.59
C ARG A 244 -21.74 1.51 -4.33
N GLU A 245 -21.87 1.22 -5.64
CA GLU A 245 -23.02 1.60 -6.45
C GLU A 245 -24.27 0.85 -6.00
N PHE A 246 -24.15 -0.47 -5.83
CA PHE A 246 -25.24 -1.31 -5.31
C PHE A 246 -25.70 -0.84 -3.92
N LEU A 247 -24.77 -0.58 -3.00
CA LEU A 247 -25.12 -0.07 -1.65
C LEU A 247 -25.79 1.30 -1.73
N ALA A 248 -25.34 2.17 -2.61
CA ALA A 248 -25.94 3.49 -2.80
C ALA A 248 -27.37 3.37 -3.36
N ASP A 249 -27.60 2.50 -4.31
CA ASP A 249 -28.92 2.25 -4.90
C ASP A 249 -29.89 1.69 -3.85
N VAL A 250 -29.48 0.70 -3.06
CA VAL A 250 -30.30 0.12 -1.97
C VAL A 250 -30.62 1.18 -0.93
N PHE A 251 -29.63 1.88 -0.39
CA PHE A 251 -29.85 2.89 0.64
C PHE A 251 -30.69 4.07 0.13
N ASN A 252 -30.58 4.42 -1.14
CA ASN A 252 -31.39 5.46 -1.73
C ASN A 252 -32.85 5.00 -1.96
N ALA A 253 -33.06 3.75 -2.41
CA ALA A 253 -34.38 3.17 -2.57
C ALA A 253 -35.15 3.08 -1.23
N GLU A 254 -34.45 2.70 -0.17
CA GLU A 254 -35.02 2.57 1.19
C GLU A 254 -35.09 3.91 1.95
N SER A 255 -34.58 5.02 1.40
CA SER A 255 -34.49 6.31 2.09
C SER A 255 -35.81 6.97 2.42
N GLU A 256 -36.93 6.51 1.83
CA GLU A 256 -38.27 7.16 1.90
C GLU A 256 -38.23 8.65 1.52
N GLY A 257 -37.20 9.11 0.80
CA GLY A 257 -36.99 10.53 0.46
C GLY A 257 -36.54 11.41 1.62
N ILE A 258 -36.13 10.82 2.76
CA ILE A 258 -35.75 11.53 3.98
C ILE A 258 -34.30 12.06 3.87
N TYR A 259 -33.42 11.34 3.14
CA TYR A 259 -32.02 11.70 2.92
C TYR A 259 -31.58 11.31 1.51
N ASP A 260 -30.54 11.96 1.02
CA ASP A 260 -29.85 11.61 -0.22
C ASP A 260 -28.66 10.68 0.08
N VAL A 261 -28.36 9.79 -0.85
CA VAL A 261 -27.15 8.97 -0.81
C VAL A 261 -26.11 9.48 -1.80
N ARG A 262 -24.86 9.53 -1.38
CA ARG A 262 -23.72 9.82 -2.25
C ARG A 262 -22.62 8.79 -1.97
N HIS A 263 -21.83 8.48 -2.98
CA HIS A 263 -20.71 7.57 -2.84
C HIS A 263 -19.47 8.06 -3.61
N GLN A 264 -18.31 7.69 -3.14
CA GLN A 264 -17.04 8.02 -3.79
C GLN A 264 -15.96 7.00 -3.41
N ALA A 265 -15.14 6.60 -4.40
CA ALA A 265 -13.88 5.91 -4.14
C ALA A 265 -12.80 6.93 -3.79
N LEU A 266 -12.09 6.74 -2.68
CA LEU A 266 -10.93 7.56 -2.34
C LEU A 266 -9.75 7.25 -3.27
N GLY A 267 -9.61 5.99 -3.68
CA GLY A 267 -8.67 5.55 -4.72
C GLY A 267 -7.22 5.92 -4.42
N HIS A 268 -6.48 6.29 -5.47
CA HIS A 268 -5.03 6.49 -5.43
C HIS A 268 -4.55 7.66 -4.56
N MET A 269 -5.41 8.56 -4.11
CA MET A 269 -5.00 9.58 -3.14
C MET A 269 -4.47 8.99 -1.84
N GLN A 270 -4.86 7.75 -1.51
CA GLN A 270 -4.37 7.02 -0.34
C GLN A 270 -2.92 6.52 -0.52
N GLN A 271 -2.42 6.44 -1.76
CA GLN A 271 -1.06 5.98 -2.07
C GLN A 271 -0.05 7.11 -2.18
N GLY A 272 -0.50 8.36 -2.21
CA GLY A 272 0.33 9.53 -2.42
C GLY A 272 0.58 10.32 -1.14
N GLY A 273 1.18 11.50 -1.34
CA GLY A 273 1.46 12.46 -0.28
C GLY A 273 2.80 12.26 0.41
N SER A 274 3.19 13.23 1.21
CA SER A 274 4.37 13.14 2.06
C SER A 274 4.16 12.09 3.14
N PRO A 275 5.15 11.22 3.40
CA PRO A 275 5.03 10.24 4.46
C PRO A 275 4.85 10.91 5.83
N SER A 276 4.06 10.28 6.68
CA SER A 276 3.93 10.69 8.08
C SER A 276 5.25 10.50 8.82
N PRO A 277 5.44 11.10 9.99
CA PRO A 277 6.62 10.85 10.82
C PRO A 277 6.81 9.37 11.21
N TYR A 278 5.74 8.58 11.21
CA TYR A 278 5.78 7.16 11.49
C TYR A 278 6.34 6.36 10.29
N ASP A 279 5.89 6.69 9.09
CA ASP A 279 6.34 6.08 7.83
C ASP A 279 7.68 6.65 7.35
#